data_ecaade9fd25cfdba311cefa683f4e913
#
_entry.id   ecaade9fd25cfdba311cefa683f4e913
#
_cell.length_a   1.000
_cell.length_b   1.000
_cell.length_c   1.000
_cell.angle_alpha   90.00
_cell.angle_beta   90.00
_cell.angle_gamma   90.00
#
_symmetry.space_group_name_H-M   'P 1'
#
loop_
_entity.id
_entity.type
_entity.pdbx_description
1 polymer ?
#
loop_
_entity_poly.entity_id
_entity_poly.type
_entity_poly.pdbx_seq_one_letter_code
_entity_poly.pdbx_strand_id
1 'polypeptide(L)'
;MLYRFIQNRLETLFKYFPCVLLTGARQVGKTTLIKELVAADSIVTFDPIEDIRGAKADPDLFLKQMKLPGFLDEVQYVPQVLASLKRFVDERANDKSLFYLSGSQNLSVLRGAAESMADRIAVLDLYPLCFKEIFQKKEHGILEALLQNNEDDFSKFGDGSVPPLSRLMWRGGMPGLLDMPDQLISDFFTGYMRTYIERDVRSIAEISNLNLFSRFVRLLSALSAQEINSNELGRDLGIDRTTAVRWENICEASYQWIKIPSFNKNPIKRISSKSKGYFVDTGLLCYLQGIFS
;
A
#
# COMPACT_ATOMS: atom_id res chain seq x y z
N MET A 1 19.56 -2.13 -6.42
CA MET A 1 18.20 -2.10 -5.85
C MET A 1 18.19 -1.35 -4.52
N LEU A 2 17.10 -0.65 -4.22
CA LEU A 2 16.93 0.00 -2.93
C LEU A 2 16.56 -1.04 -1.87
N TYR A 3 17.30 -1.06 -0.77
CA TYR A 3 16.97 -1.88 0.37
C TYR A 3 15.64 -1.39 0.99
N ARG A 4 14.73 -2.32 1.28
CA ARG A 4 13.46 -2.04 1.94
C ARG A 4 13.47 -2.67 3.34
N PHE A 5 13.11 -1.91 4.35
CA PHE A 5 13.10 -2.42 5.73
C PHE A 5 12.19 -3.63 5.92
N ILE A 6 11.13 -3.71 5.14
CA ILE A 6 10.19 -4.84 5.18
C ILE A 6 10.78 -6.14 4.62
N GLN A 7 11.88 -6.08 3.84
CA GLN A 7 12.43 -7.24 3.14
C GLN A 7 12.76 -8.39 4.07
N ASN A 8 13.50 -8.14 5.15
CA ASN A 8 13.85 -9.17 6.13
C ASN A 8 12.60 -9.83 6.76
N ARG A 9 11.57 -9.03 7.00
CA ARG A 9 10.30 -9.52 7.55
C ARG A 9 9.55 -10.37 6.52
N LEU A 10 9.52 -9.94 5.27
CA LEU A 10 8.93 -10.67 4.15
C LEU A 10 9.56 -12.06 3.99
N GLU A 11 10.90 -12.12 3.93
CA GLU A 11 11.65 -13.37 3.83
C GLU A 11 11.44 -14.28 5.05
N THR A 12 11.40 -13.68 6.25
CA THR A 12 11.13 -14.43 7.47
C THR A 12 9.75 -15.05 7.45
N LEU A 13 8.71 -14.28 7.13
CA LEU A 13 7.35 -14.82 7.06
C LEU A 13 7.22 -15.91 5.99
N PHE A 14 7.90 -15.77 4.85
CA PHE A 14 7.87 -16.76 3.80
C PHE A 14 8.43 -18.12 4.25
N LYS A 15 9.40 -18.16 5.17
CA LYS A 15 9.93 -19.41 5.73
C LYS A 15 8.92 -20.14 6.63
N TYR A 16 7.95 -19.44 7.20
CA TYR A 16 7.02 -20.00 8.19
C TYR A 16 5.58 -20.17 7.66
N PHE A 17 5.22 -19.46 6.59
CA PHE A 17 3.89 -19.52 5.99
C PHE A 17 3.93 -20.14 4.59
N PRO A 18 2.88 -20.87 4.19
CA PRO A 18 2.75 -21.36 2.80
C PRO A 18 2.74 -20.21 1.79
N CYS A 19 2.05 -19.12 2.14
CA CYS A 19 1.89 -17.95 1.28
C CYS A 19 2.19 -16.65 2.04
N VAL A 20 2.73 -15.66 1.32
CA VAL A 20 2.85 -14.29 1.82
C VAL A 20 2.26 -13.33 0.81
N LEU A 21 1.31 -12.50 1.26
CA LEU A 21 0.70 -11.44 0.46
C LEU A 21 1.33 -10.11 0.81
N LEU A 22 1.91 -9.45 -0.18
CA LEU A 22 2.42 -8.09 -0.10
C LEU A 22 1.42 -7.13 -0.72
N THR A 23 0.74 -6.34 0.11
CA THR A 23 -0.22 -5.33 -0.31
C THR A 23 0.39 -3.92 -0.22
N GLY A 24 -0.28 -2.92 -0.77
CA GLY A 24 0.20 -1.53 -0.73
C GLY A 24 -0.20 -0.76 -1.97
N ALA A 25 -0.10 0.57 -1.90
CA ALA A 25 -0.46 1.45 -3.01
C ALA A 25 0.22 1.05 -4.33
N ARG A 26 -0.34 1.52 -5.43
CA ARG A 26 0.30 1.37 -6.75
C ARG A 26 1.66 2.08 -6.76
N GLN A 27 2.62 1.52 -7.50
CA GLN A 27 3.98 2.09 -7.72
C GLN A 27 4.88 2.19 -6.46
N VAL A 28 4.54 1.56 -5.33
CA VAL A 28 5.40 1.52 -4.13
C VAL A 28 6.53 0.49 -4.22
N GLY A 29 6.59 -0.31 -5.30
CA GLY A 29 7.69 -1.25 -5.55
C GLY A 29 7.42 -2.71 -5.13
N LYS A 30 6.16 -3.14 -4.95
CA LYS A 30 5.79 -4.53 -4.58
C LYS A 30 6.40 -5.56 -5.53
N THR A 31 6.07 -5.45 -6.81
CA THR A 31 6.53 -6.34 -7.87
C THR A 31 8.06 -6.37 -7.97
N THR A 32 8.70 -5.21 -7.86
CA THR A 32 10.17 -5.09 -7.91
C THR A 32 10.81 -5.83 -6.75
N LEU A 33 10.27 -5.68 -5.53
CA LEU A 33 10.81 -6.33 -4.34
C LEU A 33 10.72 -7.87 -4.44
N ILE A 34 9.57 -8.41 -4.88
CA ILE A 34 9.38 -9.86 -4.92
C ILE A 34 10.13 -10.50 -6.09
N LYS A 35 10.22 -9.83 -7.25
CA LYS A 35 10.95 -10.35 -8.43
C LYS A 35 12.40 -10.73 -8.18
N GLU A 36 13.01 -10.16 -7.16
CA GLU A 36 14.39 -10.51 -6.79
C GLU A 36 14.47 -11.76 -5.90
N LEU A 37 13.35 -12.20 -5.35
CA LEU A 37 13.27 -13.33 -4.42
C LEU A 37 12.89 -14.65 -5.13
N VAL A 38 12.43 -14.59 -6.39
CA VAL A 38 11.93 -15.74 -7.13
C VAL A 38 12.52 -15.82 -8.53
N ALA A 39 12.54 -17.03 -9.11
CA ALA A 39 12.98 -17.22 -10.49
C ALA A 39 12.02 -16.56 -11.49
N ALA A 40 12.55 -16.02 -12.58
CA ALA A 40 11.77 -15.28 -13.57
C ALA A 40 10.62 -16.10 -14.19
N ASP A 41 10.79 -17.39 -14.38
CA ASP A 41 9.81 -18.31 -14.96
C ASP A 41 8.70 -18.73 -13.98
N SER A 42 8.85 -18.39 -12.70
CA SER A 42 7.86 -18.59 -11.63
C SER A 42 6.95 -17.37 -11.42
N ILE A 43 7.07 -16.34 -12.24
CA ILE A 43 6.34 -15.08 -12.08
C ILE A 43 5.15 -15.05 -13.05
N VAL A 44 3.96 -14.73 -12.51
CA VAL A 44 2.75 -14.45 -13.29
C VAL A 44 2.15 -13.15 -12.81
N THR A 45 2.00 -12.19 -13.70
CA THR A 45 1.29 -10.93 -13.44
C THR A 45 -0.08 -11.04 -14.10
N PHE A 46 -1.14 -10.92 -13.31
CA PHE A 46 -2.50 -11.00 -13.80
C PHE A 46 -2.95 -9.69 -14.46
N ASP A 47 -3.83 -9.83 -15.42
CA ASP A 47 -4.44 -8.73 -16.16
C ASP A 47 -5.95 -8.70 -15.93
N PRO A 48 -6.60 -7.52 -15.86
CA PRO A 48 -8.05 -7.44 -15.69
C PRO A 48 -8.83 -8.02 -16.86
N ILE A 49 -8.29 -7.99 -18.08
CA ILE A 49 -8.97 -8.38 -19.32
C ILE A 49 -8.54 -9.79 -19.73
N GLU A 50 -7.24 -10.04 -19.83
CA GLU A 50 -6.70 -11.30 -20.35
C GLU A 50 -6.73 -12.42 -19.30
N ASP A 51 -7.02 -13.64 -19.74
CA ASP A 51 -6.88 -14.84 -18.93
C ASP A 51 -5.45 -15.39 -19.04
N ILE A 52 -4.59 -14.88 -18.18
CA ILE A 52 -3.17 -15.24 -18.21
C ILE A 52 -3.00 -16.71 -17.82
N ARG A 53 -2.49 -17.49 -18.77
CA ARG A 53 -2.23 -18.95 -18.62
C ARG A 53 -3.46 -19.77 -18.17
N GLY A 54 -4.68 -19.32 -18.48
CA GLY A 54 -5.91 -20.01 -18.09
C GLY A 54 -6.27 -19.92 -16.61
N ALA A 55 -5.68 -18.98 -15.88
CA ALA A 55 -5.89 -18.84 -14.43
C ALA A 55 -7.34 -18.49 -14.04
N LYS A 56 -8.10 -17.85 -14.95
CA LYS A 56 -9.52 -17.56 -14.75
C LYS A 56 -10.39 -18.78 -15.08
N ALA A 57 -10.03 -19.50 -16.15
CA ALA A 57 -10.79 -20.64 -16.65
C ALA A 57 -10.59 -21.91 -15.79
N ASP A 58 -9.35 -22.24 -15.41
CA ASP A 58 -9.01 -23.38 -14.56
C ASP A 58 -7.89 -23.02 -13.58
N PRO A 59 -8.24 -22.38 -12.46
CA PRO A 59 -7.25 -21.96 -11.46
C PRO A 59 -6.52 -23.14 -10.81
N ASP A 60 -7.14 -24.32 -10.69
CA ASP A 60 -6.51 -25.50 -10.09
C ASP A 60 -5.41 -26.07 -11.00
N LEU A 61 -5.68 -26.21 -12.30
CA LEU A 61 -4.68 -26.61 -13.28
C LEU A 61 -3.55 -25.61 -13.38
N PHE A 62 -3.89 -24.31 -13.42
CA PHE A 62 -2.92 -23.23 -13.42
C PHE A 62 -1.92 -23.34 -12.27
N LEU A 63 -2.40 -23.49 -11.02
CA LEU A 63 -1.52 -23.61 -9.85
C LEU A 63 -0.65 -24.86 -9.88
N LYS A 64 -1.16 -26.01 -10.39
CA LYS A 64 -0.40 -27.25 -10.53
C LYS A 64 0.76 -27.14 -11.52
N GLN A 65 0.64 -26.26 -12.51
CA GLN A 65 1.68 -26.03 -13.54
C GLN A 65 2.73 -24.98 -13.12
N MET A 66 2.49 -24.26 -12.02
CA MET A 66 3.42 -23.25 -11.53
C MET A 66 4.68 -23.88 -10.93
N LYS A 67 5.84 -23.31 -11.26
CA LYS A 67 7.07 -23.59 -10.53
C LYS A 67 7.05 -22.93 -9.16
N LEU A 68 7.54 -23.61 -8.16
CA LEU A 68 7.62 -23.14 -6.78
C LEU A 68 9.07 -22.78 -6.41
N PRO A 69 9.29 -21.76 -5.59
CA PRO A 69 8.30 -20.78 -5.12
C PRO A 69 7.77 -19.91 -6.27
N GLY A 70 6.43 -19.72 -6.32
CA GLY A 70 5.77 -18.92 -7.34
C GLY A 70 5.48 -17.49 -6.88
N PHE A 71 5.37 -16.57 -7.84
CA PHE A 71 4.90 -15.21 -7.59
C PHE A 71 3.68 -14.89 -8.44
N LEU A 72 2.56 -14.60 -7.76
CA LEU A 72 1.28 -14.21 -8.36
C LEU A 72 1.08 -12.71 -8.10
N ASP A 73 1.30 -11.91 -9.11
CA ASP A 73 1.23 -10.45 -9.03
C ASP A 73 -0.16 -9.95 -9.45
N GLU A 74 -0.69 -8.94 -8.77
CA GLU A 74 -2.00 -8.30 -8.98
C GLU A 74 -3.17 -9.30 -8.83
N VAL A 75 -3.15 -10.11 -7.75
CA VAL A 75 -4.14 -11.19 -7.50
C VAL A 75 -5.60 -10.72 -7.42
N GLN A 76 -5.86 -9.43 -7.21
CA GLN A 76 -7.21 -8.87 -7.21
C GLN A 76 -7.93 -9.03 -8.57
N TYR A 77 -7.20 -9.23 -9.66
CA TYR A 77 -7.81 -9.45 -10.99
C TYR A 77 -8.29 -10.89 -11.21
N VAL A 78 -7.85 -11.84 -10.36
CA VAL A 78 -8.24 -13.25 -10.45
C VAL A 78 -8.54 -13.80 -9.05
N PRO A 79 -9.60 -13.30 -8.36
CA PRO A 79 -9.90 -13.70 -6.98
C PRO A 79 -10.21 -15.20 -6.83
N GLN A 80 -10.70 -15.89 -7.87
CA GLN A 80 -10.92 -17.33 -7.89
C GLN A 80 -9.64 -18.15 -7.67
N VAL A 81 -8.48 -17.61 -8.05
CA VAL A 81 -7.19 -18.27 -7.78
C VAL A 81 -6.94 -18.41 -6.28
N LEU A 82 -7.41 -17.48 -5.43
CA LEU A 82 -7.24 -17.57 -3.99
C LEU A 82 -8.02 -18.74 -3.37
N ALA A 83 -9.21 -19.06 -3.92
CA ALA A 83 -9.97 -20.22 -3.47
C ALA A 83 -9.29 -21.55 -3.87
N SER A 84 -8.73 -21.61 -5.07
CA SER A 84 -7.94 -22.77 -5.53
C SER A 84 -6.61 -22.87 -4.78
N LEU A 85 -5.97 -21.75 -4.48
CA LEU A 85 -4.74 -21.69 -3.70
C LEU A 85 -4.93 -22.28 -2.30
N LYS A 86 -6.10 -22.06 -1.67
CA LYS A 86 -6.43 -22.71 -0.40
C LYS A 86 -6.36 -24.24 -0.53
N ARG A 87 -7.05 -24.83 -1.53
CA ARG A 87 -7.03 -26.28 -1.74
C ARG A 87 -5.62 -26.79 -2.03
N PHE A 88 -4.89 -26.08 -2.88
CA PHE A 88 -3.51 -26.39 -3.21
C PHE A 88 -2.58 -26.42 -1.99
N VAL A 89 -2.75 -25.47 -1.06
CA VAL A 89 -1.99 -25.42 0.21
C VAL A 89 -2.44 -26.51 1.16
N ASP A 90 -3.75 -26.78 1.27
CA ASP A 90 -4.29 -27.81 2.15
C ASP A 90 -3.82 -29.22 1.76
N GLU A 91 -3.70 -29.49 0.48
CA GLU A 91 -3.10 -30.74 -0.05
C GLU A 91 -1.61 -30.87 0.31
N ARG A 92 -0.95 -29.78 0.69
CA ARG A 92 0.48 -29.67 1.06
C ARG A 92 0.66 -29.12 2.46
N ALA A 93 -0.09 -29.63 3.43
CA ALA A 93 -0.26 -29.03 4.76
C ALA A 93 1.05 -28.74 5.52
N ASN A 94 2.16 -29.40 5.20
CA ASN A 94 3.47 -29.19 5.82
C ASN A 94 4.40 -28.28 5.00
N ASP A 95 4.04 -27.95 3.76
CA ASP A 95 4.89 -27.16 2.89
C ASP A 95 4.78 -25.68 3.24
N LYS A 96 5.92 -25.02 3.27
CA LYS A 96 6.07 -23.56 3.44
C LYS A 96 6.69 -23.00 2.18
N SER A 97 6.73 -21.68 2.09
CA SER A 97 7.42 -21.01 0.98
C SER A 97 6.89 -21.40 -0.40
N LEU A 98 5.56 -21.48 -0.55
CA LEU A 98 4.96 -21.88 -1.82
C LEU A 98 4.74 -20.69 -2.75
N PHE A 99 4.08 -19.63 -2.26
CA PHE A 99 3.76 -18.48 -3.09
C PHE A 99 3.98 -17.13 -2.40
N TYR A 100 4.59 -16.23 -3.15
CA TYR A 100 4.40 -14.81 -2.94
C TYR A 100 3.19 -14.33 -3.74
N LEU A 101 2.44 -13.43 -3.15
CA LEU A 101 1.29 -12.78 -3.76
C LEU A 101 1.45 -11.27 -3.66
N SER A 102 0.94 -10.52 -4.63
CA SER A 102 0.84 -9.07 -4.49
C SER A 102 -0.51 -8.54 -4.92
N GLY A 103 -0.89 -7.37 -4.36
CA GLY A 103 -2.08 -6.64 -4.75
C GLY A 103 -2.01 -5.16 -4.41
N SER A 104 -2.68 -4.33 -5.21
CA SER A 104 -2.74 -2.88 -5.00
C SER A 104 -3.88 -2.44 -4.05
N GLN A 105 -4.60 -3.39 -3.48
CA GLN A 105 -5.71 -3.17 -2.55
C GLN A 105 -5.48 -3.94 -1.27
N ASN A 106 -6.05 -3.46 -0.16
CA ASN A 106 -5.97 -4.19 1.09
C ASN A 106 -6.84 -5.46 1.07
N LEU A 107 -6.55 -6.38 1.97
CA LEU A 107 -7.20 -7.68 2.06
C LEU A 107 -8.73 -7.59 2.25
N SER A 108 -9.24 -6.48 2.84
CA SER A 108 -10.68 -6.30 3.06
C SER A 108 -11.49 -6.19 1.75
N VAL A 109 -10.84 -5.79 0.65
CA VAL A 109 -11.45 -5.74 -0.68
C VAL A 109 -11.54 -7.13 -1.30
N LEU A 110 -10.62 -8.02 -0.95
CA LEU A 110 -10.61 -9.43 -1.36
C LEU A 110 -11.53 -10.29 -0.48
N ARG A 111 -12.63 -9.68 0.05
CA ARG A 111 -13.59 -10.35 0.94
C ARG A 111 -14.00 -11.73 0.40
N GLY A 112 -14.10 -12.70 1.29
CA GLY A 112 -14.44 -14.09 0.96
C GLY A 112 -13.24 -14.94 0.52
N ALA A 113 -12.39 -14.46 -0.36
CA ALA A 113 -11.18 -15.19 -0.75
C ALA A 113 -10.12 -15.15 0.37
N ALA A 114 -9.97 -14.01 1.03
CA ALA A 114 -9.05 -13.83 2.14
C ALA A 114 -9.46 -14.60 3.40
N GLU A 115 -10.77 -14.66 3.71
CA GLU A 115 -11.30 -15.46 4.81
C GLU A 115 -11.00 -16.94 4.59
N SER A 116 -11.01 -17.39 3.34
CA SER A 116 -10.67 -18.79 3.00
C SER A 116 -9.20 -19.11 3.22
N MET A 117 -8.30 -18.13 3.24
CA MET A 117 -6.86 -18.28 3.41
C MET A 117 -6.37 -18.07 4.85
N ALA A 118 -7.29 -17.93 5.83
CA ALA A 118 -6.93 -17.81 7.24
C ALA A 118 -5.93 -18.91 7.65
N ASP A 119 -4.92 -18.54 8.42
CA ASP A 119 -3.81 -19.41 8.89
C ASP A 119 -2.84 -19.92 7.79
N ARG A 120 -3.10 -19.64 6.49
CA ARG A 120 -2.27 -20.08 5.37
C ARG A 120 -1.47 -18.96 4.74
N ILE A 121 -1.84 -17.71 5.02
CA ILE A 121 -1.25 -16.53 4.42
C ILE A 121 -0.81 -15.52 5.48
N ALA A 122 0.44 -15.06 5.39
CA ALA A 122 0.88 -13.88 6.10
C ALA A 122 0.68 -12.64 5.22
N VAL A 123 0.24 -11.54 5.82
CA VAL A 123 -0.02 -10.29 5.09
C VAL A 123 0.94 -9.22 5.56
N LEU A 124 1.53 -8.52 4.61
CA LEU A 124 2.38 -7.35 4.84
C LEU A 124 1.96 -6.19 3.96
N ASP A 125 2.02 -4.98 4.53
CA ASP A 125 1.74 -3.75 3.80
C ASP A 125 3.04 -3.04 3.43
N LEU A 126 3.22 -2.74 2.14
CA LEU A 126 4.34 -1.96 1.63
C LEU A 126 3.89 -0.52 1.38
N TYR A 127 4.49 0.38 2.11
CA TYR A 127 4.28 1.83 1.99
C TYR A 127 5.31 2.46 1.04
N PRO A 128 5.13 3.73 0.62
CA PRO A 128 6.18 4.50 -0.03
C PRO A 128 7.49 4.48 0.76
N LEU A 129 8.60 4.82 0.13
CA LEU A 129 9.91 4.84 0.77
C LEU A 129 9.93 5.83 1.94
N CYS A 130 10.44 5.38 3.07
CA CYS A 130 10.79 6.31 4.15
C CYS A 130 12.17 6.95 3.89
N PHE A 131 12.48 8.03 4.58
CA PHE A 131 13.75 8.75 4.38
C PHE A 131 14.97 7.87 4.58
N LYS A 132 14.96 6.94 5.54
CA LYS A 132 16.05 5.99 5.74
C LYS A 132 16.25 5.08 4.52
N GLU A 133 15.18 4.64 3.88
CA GLU A 133 15.24 3.82 2.67
C GLU A 133 15.75 4.64 1.48
N ILE A 134 15.29 5.89 1.33
CA ILE A 134 15.75 6.81 0.27
C ILE A 134 17.27 7.05 0.38
N PHE A 135 17.77 7.34 1.58
CA PHE A 135 19.18 7.63 1.80
C PHE A 135 20.05 6.41 2.09
N GLN A 136 19.46 5.21 2.06
CA GLN A 136 20.14 3.93 2.35
C GLN A 136 20.89 3.94 3.71
N LYS A 137 20.41 4.74 4.68
CA LYS A 137 21.02 4.83 6.01
C LYS A 137 20.54 3.67 6.87
N LYS A 138 21.48 2.83 7.32
CA LYS A 138 21.19 1.69 8.22
C LYS A 138 21.21 2.06 9.70
N GLU A 139 21.65 3.27 10.02
CA GLU A 139 21.79 3.75 11.40
C GLU A 139 20.44 4.04 12.07
N HIS A 140 20.44 4.05 13.40
CA HIS A 140 19.26 4.33 14.22
C HIS A 140 18.61 5.67 13.84
N GLY A 141 17.28 5.70 13.81
CA GLY A 141 16.53 6.91 13.48
C GLY A 141 16.35 7.83 14.67
N ILE A 142 15.91 9.07 14.42
CA ILE A 142 15.61 10.05 15.47
C ILE A 142 14.70 9.44 16.56
N LEU A 143 13.70 8.65 16.18
CA LEU A 143 12.78 8.02 17.13
C LEU A 143 13.50 6.98 18.02
N GLU A 144 14.40 6.20 17.43
CA GLU A 144 15.20 5.22 18.18
C GLU A 144 16.20 5.91 19.11
N ALA A 145 16.84 7.00 18.65
CA ALA A 145 17.71 7.83 19.49
C ALA A 145 16.93 8.44 20.67
N LEU A 146 15.72 8.95 20.43
CA LEU A 146 14.83 9.44 21.48
C LEU A 146 14.44 8.35 22.49
N LEU A 147 14.11 7.15 22.02
CA LEU A 147 13.73 6.03 22.89
C LEU A 147 14.90 5.49 23.71
N GLN A 148 16.14 5.65 23.21
CA GLN A 148 17.36 5.23 23.91
C GLN A 148 17.96 6.33 24.78
N ASN A 149 17.33 7.52 24.87
CA ASN A 149 17.86 8.72 25.57
C ASN A 149 19.28 9.11 25.12
N ASN A 150 19.60 8.92 23.84
CA ASN A 150 20.94 9.17 23.29
C ASN A 150 20.96 10.53 22.60
N GLU A 151 21.15 11.61 23.39
CA GLU A 151 21.14 13.01 22.89
C GLU A 151 22.28 13.29 21.90
N ASP A 152 23.40 12.57 21.99
CA ASP A 152 24.57 12.72 21.11
C ASP A 152 24.30 12.31 19.65
N ASP A 153 23.28 11.50 19.40
CA ASP A 153 22.94 11.06 18.05
C ASP A 153 22.21 12.13 17.21
N PHE A 154 21.67 13.18 17.86
CA PHE A 154 21.00 14.26 17.12
C PHE A 154 21.96 15.09 16.25
N SER A 155 23.21 15.24 16.66
CA SER A 155 24.23 15.98 15.91
C SER A 155 24.62 15.34 14.58
N LYS A 156 24.40 14.02 14.44
CA LYS A 156 24.72 13.25 13.23
C LYS A 156 23.70 13.42 12.10
N PHE A 157 22.54 14.02 12.36
CA PHE A 157 21.49 14.23 11.35
C PHE A 157 21.67 15.51 10.53
N GLY A 158 22.72 16.31 10.77
CA GLY A 158 22.94 17.65 10.21
C GLY A 158 24.18 17.79 9.33
N ASP A 159 24.68 16.74 8.67
CA ASP A 159 25.93 16.81 7.89
C ASP A 159 25.83 17.56 6.54
N GLY A 160 24.71 18.24 6.27
CA GLY A 160 24.50 19.04 5.04
C GLY A 160 24.32 18.22 3.75
N SER A 161 24.46 16.90 3.80
CA SER A 161 24.28 16.02 2.63
C SER A 161 22.81 15.69 2.35
N VAL A 162 21.91 16.00 3.30
CA VAL A 162 20.47 15.72 3.17
C VAL A 162 19.75 16.97 2.64
N PRO A 163 18.93 16.86 1.57
CA PRO A 163 18.12 17.96 1.09
C PRO A 163 17.22 18.54 2.19
N PRO A 164 16.80 19.82 2.10
CA PRO A 164 15.86 20.41 3.04
C PRO A 164 14.61 19.53 3.22
N LEU A 165 14.11 19.41 4.46
CA LEU A 165 12.94 18.59 4.78
C LEU A 165 11.72 18.96 3.92
N SER A 166 11.51 20.25 3.64
CA SER A 166 10.45 20.74 2.76
C SER A 166 10.52 20.11 1.36
N ARG A 167 11.72 20.04 0.78
CA ARG A 167 11.94 19.40 -0.53
C ARG A 167 11.67 17.91 -0.48
N LEU A 168 12.09 17.22 0.58
CA LEU A 168 11.83 15.79 0.77
C LEU A 168 10.33 15.50 0.90
N MET A 169 9.63 16.32 1.67
CA MET A 169 8.17 16.22 1.80
C MET A 169 7.45 16.46 0.48
N TRP A 170 7.89 17.49 -0.26
CA TRP A 170 7.31 17.83 -1.56
C TRP A 170 7.54 16.74 -2.62
N ARG A 171 8.72 16.12 -2.65
CA ARG A 171 8.99 14.99 -3.56
C ARG A 171 8.22 13.74 -3.20
N GLY A 172 7.98 13.48 -1.90
CA GLY A 172 7.37 12.25 -1.41
C GLY A 172 8.32 11.04 -1.44
N GLY A 173 7.74 9.87 -1.21
CA GLY A 173 8.45 8.59 -1.09
C GLY A 173 8.15 7.58 -2.19
N MET A 174 7.52 7.97 -3.31
CA MET A 174 7.29 7.03 -4.41
C MET A 174 8.62 6.67 -5.09
N PRO A 175 8.96 5.36 -5.24
CA PRO A 175 10.24 4.93 -5.82
C PRO A 175 10.53 5.53 -7.20
N GLY A 176 9.50 5.69 -8.03
CA GLY A 176 9.63 6.29 -9.37
C GLY A 176 10.08 7.75 -9.39
N LEU A 177 10.07 8.44 -8.24
CA LEU A 177 10.48 9.84 -8.15
C LEU A 177 11.95 10.03 -7.78
N LEU A 178 12.67 8.98 -7.38
CA LEU A 178 14.03 9.12 -6.85
C LEU A 178 14.98 9.82 -7.81
N ASP A 179 15.02 9.37 -9.05
CA ASP A 179 15.90 9.90 -10.09
C ASP A 179 15.17 10.86 -11.06
N MET A 180 13.91 11.21 -10.74
CA MET A 180 13.10 12.05 -11.62
C MET A 180 13.46 13.53 -11.42
N PRO A 181 13.64 14.31 -12.51
CA PRO A 181 13.80 15.76 -12.43
C PRO A 181 12.59 16.44 -11.76
N ASP A 182 12.85 17.48 -10.95
CA ASP A 182 11.83 18.20 -10.18
C ASP A 182 10.66 18.71 -11.06
N GLN A 183 10.95 19.14 -12.29
CA GLN A 183 9.95 19.62 -13.24
C GLN A 183 8.88 18.59 -13.61
N LEU A 184 9.20 17.28 -13.53
CA LEU A 184 8.32 16.20 -13.94
C LEU A 184 7.49 15.62 -12.77
N ILE A 185 7.71 16.05 -11.54
CA ILE A 185 7.01 15.52 -10.35
C ILE A 185 5.50 15.76 -10.45
N SER A 186 5.09 16.94 -10.90
CA SER A 186 3.67 17.26 -11.09
C SER A 186 3.02 16.38 -12.16
N ASP A 187 3.74 16.11 -13.27
CA ASP A 187 3.25 15.23 -14.34
C ASP A 187 3.12 13.79 -13.86
N PHE A 188 4.09 13.33 -13.07
CA PHE A 188 4.03 12.02 -12.42
C PHE A 188 2.76 11.86 -11.58
N PHE A 189 2.49 12.79 -10.65
CA PHE A 189 1.30 12.71 -9.80
C PHE A 189 -0.01 12.92 -10.59
N THR A 190 0.02 13.70 -11.66
CA THR A 190 -1.13 13.82 -12.58
C THR A 190 -1.46 12.46 -13.20
N GLY A 191 -0.46 11.76 -13.74
CA GLY A 191 -0.61 10.42 -14.29
C GLY A 191 -1.01 9.39 -13.23
N TYR A 192 -0.39 9.47 -12.03
CA TYR A 192 -0.72 8.61 -10.89
C TYR A 192 -2.19 8.76 -10.50
N MET A 193 -2.68 9.99 -10.27
CA MET A 193 -4.07 10.25 -9.89
C MET A 193 -5.07 9.79 -10.94
N ARG A 194 -4.78 10.00 -12.24
CA ARG A 194 -5.62 9.48 -13.32
C ARG A 194 -5.73 7.96 -13.25
N THR A 195 -4.60 7.26 -13.13
CA THR A 195 -4.56 5.79 -13.04
C THR A 195 -5.25 5.29 -11.77
N TYR A 196 -5.05 5.95 -10.63
CA TYR A 196 -5.70 5.62 -9.37
C TYR A 196 -7.22 5.73 -9.48
N ILE A 197 -7.74 6.86 -9.98
CA ILE A 197 -9.18 7.08 -10.11
C ILE A 197 -9.80 6.11 -11.13
N GLU A 198 -9.16 5.90 -12.27
CA GLU A 198 -9.74 5.11 -13.37
C GLU A 198 -9.63 3.59 -13.16
N ARG A 199 -8.63 3.11 -12.44
CA ARG A 199 -8.42 1.68 -12.24
C ARG A 199 -8.72 1.23 -10.82
N ASP A 200 -8.02 1.77 -9.84
CA ASP A 200 -8.06 1.24 -8.48
C ASP A 200 -9.39 1.54 -7.81
N VAL A 201 -9.89 2.77 -7.94
CA VAL A 201 -11.19 3.17 -7.37
C VAL A 201 -12.34 2.40 -8.02
N ARG A 202 -12.35 2.27 -9.34
CA ARG A 202 -13.40 1.51 -10.06
C ARG A 202 -13.40 0.02 -9.71
N SER A 203 -12.24 -0.56 -9.43
CA SER A 203 -12.15 -1.98 -9.04
C SER A 203 -12.64 -2.25 -7.61
N ILE A 204 -12.61 -1.23 -6.73
CA ILE A 204 -13.07 -1.34 -5.33
C ILE A 204 -14.58 -1.09 -5.22
N ALA A 205 -15.10 -0.11 -5.98
CA ALA A 205 -16.49 0.30 -5.89
C ALA A 205 -17.00 0.96 -7.16
N GLU A 206 -18.29 0.74 -7.46
CA GLU A 206 -18.98 1.52 -8.47
C GLU A 206 -19.21 2.95 -7.94
N ILE A 207 -18.48 3.91 -8.49
CA ILE A 207 -18.66 5.33 -8.24
C ILE A 207 -19.27 5.97 -9.48
N SER A 208 -20.50 6.46 -9.36
CA SER A 208 -21.23 7.08 -10.46
C SER A 208 -20.61 8.41 -10.91
N ASN A 209 -19.98 9.16 -10.00
CA ASN A 209 -19.37 10.46 -10.30
C ASN A 209 -17.90 10.51 -9.86
N LEU A 210 -17.00 10.13 -10.76
CA LEU A 210 -15.56 10.14 -10.51
C LEU A 210 -14.97 11.56 -10.34
N ASN A 211 -15.59 12.57 -10.97
CA ASN A 211 -15.16 13.96 -10.80
C ASN A 211 -15.44 14.44 -9.38
N LEU A 212 -16.59 14.09 -8.82
CA LEU A 212 -16.93 14.43 -7.45
C LEU A 212 -16.05 13.67 -6.45
N PHE A 213 -15.74 12.40 -6.73
CA PHE A 213 -14.77 11.63 -5.95
C PHE A 213 -13.36 12.26 -5.99
N SER A 214 -12.93 12.74 -7.15
CA SER A 214 -11.65 13.45 -7.28
C SER A 214 -11.61 14.73 -6.43
N ARG A 215 -12.73 15.49 -6.38
CA ARG A 215 -12.88 16.64 -5.48
C ARG A 215 -12.86 16.22 -4.01
N PHE A 216 -13.49 15.10 -3.66
CA PHE A 216 -13.44 14.52 -2.31
C PHE A 216 -12.00 14.22 -1.88
N VAL A 217 -11.19 13.58 -2.74
CA VAL A 217 -9.79 13.26 -2.45
C VAL A 217 -8.98 14.54 -2.20
N ARG A 218 -9.22 15.61 -2.98
CA ARG A 218 -8.58 16.93 -2.77
C ARG A 218 -9.01 17.57 -1.45
N LEU A 219 -10.30 17.54 -1.10
CA LEU A 219 -10.79 18.06 0.18
C LEU A 219 -10.21 17.25 1.34
N LEU A 220 -10.18 15.91 1.22
CA LEU A 220 -9.57 15.04 2.21
C LEU A 220 -8.07 15.37 2.42
N SER A 221 -7.36 15.77 1.36
CA SER A 221 -5.95 16.18 1.48
C SER A 221 -5.76 17.42 2.33
N ALA A 222 -6.68 18.39 2.25
CA ALA A 222 -6.65 19.59 3.07
C ALA A 222 -6.89 19.31 4.57
N LEU A 223 -7.49 18.17 4.89
CA LEU A 223 -7.75 17.72 6.27
C LEU A 223 -6.68 16.76 6.79
N SER A 224 -5.59 16.57 6.07
CA SER A 224 -4.47 15.72 6.53
C SER A 224 -3.91 16.24 7.86
N ALA A 225 -3.64 15.33 8.80
CA ALA A 225 -3.22 15.60 10.17
C ALA A 225 -4.30 16.19 11.10
N GLN A 226 -5.55 16.29 10.64
CA GLN A 226 -6.69 16.77 11.42
C GLN A 226 -7.63 15.63 11.85
N GLU A 227 -8.47 15.88 12.84
CA GLU A 227 -9.58 14.98 13.17
C GLU A 227 -10.63 15.00 12.06
N ILE A 228 -11.05 13.82 11.60
CA ILE A 228 -11.96 13.72 10.48
C ILE A 228 -13.41 13.77 10.96
N ASN A 229 -14.17 14.65 10.31
CA ASN A 229 -15.62 14.74 10.45
C ASN A 229 -16.32 14.46 9.12
N SER A 230 -16.78 13.23 8.93
CA SER A 230 -17.42 12.81 7.68
C SER A 230 -18.74 13.58 7.38
N ASN A 231 -19.40 14.17 8.40
CA ASN A 231 -20.58 15.02 8.19
C ASN A 231 -20.19 16.35 7.51
N GLU A 232 -19.08 16.97 7.94
CA GLU A 232 -18.57 18.22 7.35
C GLU A 232 -18.09 17.96 5.92
N LEU A 233 -17.29 16.89 5.72
CA LEU A 233 -16.87 16.45 4.38
C LEU A 233 -18.05 16.26 3.42
N GLY A 234 -19.13 15.61 3.89
CA GLY A 234 -20.32 15.40 3.09
C GLY A 234 -21.00 16.72 2.72
N ARG A 235 -21.20 17.60 3.70
CA ARG A 235 -21.85 18.91 3.51
C ARG A 235 -21.08 19.77 2.49
N ASP A 236 -19.77 19.84 2.59
CA ASP A 236 -18.91 20.68 1.74
C ASP A 236 -18.91 20.25 0.26
N LEU A 237 -19.22 18.98 0.01
CA LEU A 237 -19.31 18.40 -1.33
C LEU A 237 -20.74 18.15 -1.83
N GLY A 238 -21.76 18.40 -0.99
CA GLY A 238 -23.13 18.11 -1.33
C GLY A 238 -23.47 16.62 -1.43
N ILE A 239 -22.78 15.77 -0.63
CA ILE A 239 -23.03 14.33 -0.52
C ILE A 239 -23.47 13.98 0.91
N ASP A 240 -24.18 12.86 1.04
CA ASP A 240 -24.55 12.37 2.36
C ASP A 240 -23.36 11.79 3.14
N ARG A 241 -23.51 11.70 4.46
CA ARG A 241 -22.49 11.16 5.36
C ARG A 241 -22.07 9.74 4.98
N THR A 242 -23.03 8.90 4.59
CA THR A 242 -22.77 7.49 4.27
C THR A 242 -21.84 7.39 3.06
N THR A 243 -22.09 8.22 2.05
CA THR A 243 -21.23 8.34 0.87
C THR A 243 -19.84 8.86 1.24
N ALA A 244 -19.74 9.88 2.10
CA ALA A 244 -18.45 10.41 2.55
C ALA A 244 -17.63 9.32 3.29
N VAL A 245 -18.23 8.58 4.22
CA VAL A 245 -17.59 7.46 4.93
C VAL A 245 -17.18 6.35 3.96
N ARG A 246 -18.05 6.00 3.00
CA ARG A 246 -17.72 5.00 1.97
C ARG A 246 -16.51 5.42 1.15
N TRP A 247 -16.43 6.68 0.73
CA TRP A 247 -15.33 7.20 -0.06
C TRP A 247 -14.02 7.29 0.74
N GLU A 248 -14.10 7.64 2.00
CA GLU A 248 -12.96 7.60 2.91
C GLU A 248 -12.41 6.15 3.05
N ASN A 249 -13.30 5.16 3.23
CA ASN A 249 -12.92 3.75 3.28
C ASN A 249 -12.29 3.26 1.95
N ILE A 250 -12.70 3.79 0.80
CA ILE A 250 -12.06 3.49 -0.48
C ILE A 250 -10.63 4.02 -0.50
N CYS A 251 -10.38 5.25 0.01
CA CYS A 251 -9.05 5.81 0.11
C CYS A 251 -8.14 4.99 1.06
N GLU A 252 -8.69 4.48 2.16
CA GLU A 252 -7.96 3.56 3.06
C GLU A 252 -7.67 2.21 2.39
N ALA A 253 -8.68 1.62 1.75
CA ALA A 253 -8.55 0.32 1.08
C ALA A 253 -7.56 0.33 -0.08
N SER A 254 -7.31 1.48 -0.67
CA SER A 254 -6.35 1.71 -1.75
C SER A 254 -5.00 2.27 -1.29
N TYR A 255 -4.76 2.31 0.03
CA TYR A 255 -3.51 2.80 0.62
C TYR A 255 -3.17 4.27 0.31
N GLN A 256 -4.18 5.11 0.05
CA GLN A 256 -3.95 6.54 -0.10
C GLN A 256 -4.07 7.28 1.24
N TRP A 257 -4.84 6.74 2.15
CA TRP A 257 -5.24 7.34 3.42
C TRP A 257 -5.09 6.37 4.57
N ILE A 258 -4.61 6.85 5.72
CA ILE A 258 -4.56 6.09 6.97
C ILE A 258 -5.20 6.88 8.09
N LYS A 259 -5.83 6.17 9.04
CA LYS A 259 -6.36 6.74 10.27
C LYS A 259 -5.50 6.33 11.45
N ILE A 260 -5.06 7.31 12.21
CA ILE A 260 -4.33 7.09 13.44
C ILE A 260 -5.28 7.37 14.61
N PRO A 261 -5.60 6.35 15.41
CA PRO A 261 -6.49 6.51 16.56
C PRO A 261 -5.85 7.41 17.62
N SER A 262 -6.68 8.10 18.41
CA SER A 262 -6.20 8.92 19.51
C SER A 262 -5.45 8.07 20.54
N PHE A 263 -4.35 8.60 21.07
CA PHE A 263 -3.71 7.97 22.22
C PHE A 263 -4.57 8.20 23.48
N ASN A 264 -5.01 7.11 24.10
CA ASN A 264 -5.69 7.16 25.40
C ASN A 264 -5.32 5.92 26.22
N LYS A 265 -5.03 6.10 27.52
CA LYS A 265 -4.77 4.99 28.44
C LYS A 265 -5.98 4.08 28.60
N ASN A 266 -7.18 4.63 28.53
CA ASN A 266 -8.42 3.85 28.55
C ASN A 266 -8.71 3.25 27.17
N PRO A 267 -8.76 1.90 27.02
CA PRO A 267 -9.01 1.23 25.74
C PRO A 267 -10.33 1.64 25.08
N ILE A 268 -11.40 1.83 25.86
CA ILE A 268 -12.72 2.23 25.33
C ILE A 268 -12.63 3.63 24.71
N LYS A 269 -12.00 4.58 25.42
CA LYS A 269 -11.80 5.93 24.90
C LYS A 269 -10.89 5.95 23.67
N ARG A 270 -9.90 5.08 23.59
CA ARG A 270 -9.04 4.94 22.39
C ARG A 270 -9.85 4.57 21.17
N ILE A 271 -10.83 3.67 21.30
CA ILE A 271 -11.68 3.22 20.18
C ILE A 271 -12.76 4.24 19.84
N SER A 272 -13.35 4.89 20.86
CA SER A 272 -14.48 5.81 20.66
C SER A 272 -14.09 7.25 20.30
N SER A 273 -12.81 7.62 20.49
CA SER A 273 -12.33 8.96 20.17
C SER A 273 -12.10 9.11 18.66
N LYS A 274 -12.19 10.34 18.17
CA LYS A 274 -11.91 10.66 16.77
C LYS A 274 -10.46 10.35 16.42
N SER A 275 -10.26 9.76 15.26
CA SER A 275 -8.94 9.52 14.68
C SER A 275 -8.49 10.74 13.86
N LYS A 276 -7.19 10.93 13.78
CA LYS A 276 -6.60 11.83 12.77
C LYS A 276 -6.32 11.05 11.49
N GLY A 277 -6.55 11.70 10.37
CA GLY A 277 -6.29 11.10 9.06
C GLY A 277 -5.03 11.67 8.40
N TYR A 278 -4.35 10.86 7.62
CA TYR A 278 -3.11 11.24 6.93
C TYR A 278 -3.06 10.64 5.54
N PHE A 279 -2.62 11.42 4.57
CA PHE A 279 -2.17 10.86 3.30
C PHE A 279 -0.87 10.06 3.53
N VAL A 280 -0.78 8.92 2.85
CA VAL A 280 0.35 7.99 3.02
C VAL A 280 1.63 8.53 2.38
N ASP A 281 1.51 9.29 1.28
CA ASP A 281 2.63 9.91 0.59
C ASP A 281 2.55 11.43 0.68
N THR A 282 3.63 12.06 1.14
CA THR A 282 3.69 13.51 1.34
C THR A 282 3.78 14.28 0.03
N GLY A 283 4.38 13.71 -1.02
CA GLY A 283 4.45 14.32 -2.34
C GLY A 283 3.08 14.35 -3.01
N LEU A 284 2.33 13.25 -2.91
CA LEU A 284 0.93 13.21 -3.35
C LEU A 284 0.09 14.23 -2.59
N LEU A 285 0.28 14.35 -1.27
CA LEU A 285 -0.40 15.36 -0.45
C LEU A 285 -0.11 16.78 -0.96
N CYS A 286 1.16 17.14 -1.17
CA CYS A 286 1.57 18.42 -1.70
C CYS A 286 0.95 18.69 -3.08
N TYR A 287 0.99 17.72 -3.97
CA TYR A 287 0.37 17.81 -5.30
C TYR A 287 -1.14 18.10 -5.22
N LEU A 288 -1.88 17.35 -4.37
CA LEU A 288 -3.32 17.52 -4.22
C LEU A 288 -3.70 18.91 -3.67
N GLN A 289 -2.84 19.49 -2.83
CA GLN A 289 -3.01 20.84 -2.26
C GLN A 289 -2.50 21.95 -3.18
N GLY A 290 -1.91 21.63 -4.33
CA GLY A 290 -1.39 22.64 -5.26
C GLY A 290 -0.06 23.25 -4.82
N ILE A 291 0.73 22.56 -4.00
CA ILE A 291 2.08 22.96 -3.60
C ILE A 291 3.05 22.38 -4.65
N PHE A 292 3.66 23.24 -5.46
CA PHE A 292 4.45 22.82 -6.63
C PHE A 292 5.96 23.06 -6.49
N SER A 293 6.45 23.61 -5.41
CA SER A 293 7.89 23.78 -5.11
C SER A 293 8.10 24.29 -3.69
#